data_963c4a864c081b612f0cb0c0202631c3
#
_entry.id   963c4a864c081b612f0cb0c0202631c3
#
_cell.length_a   1.000
_cell.length_b   1.000
_cell.length_c   1.000
_cell.angle_alpha   90.00
_cell.angle_beta   90.00
_cell.angle_gamma   90.00
#
_symmetry.space_group_name_H-M   'P 1'
#
loop_
_entity.id
_entity.type
_entity.pdbx_description
1 polymer ?
#
loop_
_entity_poly.entity_id
_entity_poly.type
_entity_poly.pdbx_seq_one_letter_code
_entity_poly.pdbx_strand_id
1 'polypeptide(L)'
;MRFNPTIGCSAMGYPIEQKLVIAVASSALFDLGEADDVFRNEGTEKYRQFQRERKYDVLPKGVAFPFIRRFLNLNRAYPEQEPVEVVLLSRNDPDTGQRVFYSIQHYGLNITRAAFLGGKSPHPYIPAFNVSLFLSANAKDVQQAIAAGYPAGMVIRSPITDQEEDAELRIAFDFDGVLADDEAEAVFRQGDLEQFQAHELQKANIPHNPGPLSDLFRKLAAFQQLEMAKEQQDASYRRLLRIAIVTARNILASERVVTTLNSWGVMPDETFFLGGMEKVRVLKELKPHIFFDDQLTHLESAAGSIPSVHVPFGVRNCDICGIYYGQT
;
A
#
# COMPACT_ATOMS: atom_id res chain seq x y z
N MET A 1 -38.34 0.35 40.12
CA MET A 1 -37.59 1.42 39.45
C MET A 1 -37.32 0.99 38.00
N ARG A 2 -37.91 1.67 37.04
CA ARG A 2 -37.76 1.35 35.61
C ARG A 2 -36.55 2.09 35.11
N PHE A 3 -35.54 1.40 34.65
CA PHE A 3 -34.43 1.96 33.86
C PHE A 3 -34.93 2.23 32.43
N ASN A 4 -34.96 3.48 32.06
CA ASN A 4 -35.19 3.91 30.69
C ASN A 4 -33.82 4.12 30.04
N PRO A 5 -33.39 3.35 29.04
CA PRO A 5 -32.23 3.68 28.26
C PRO A 5 -32.67 4.65 27.18
N THR A 6 -32.47 5.93 27.40
CA THR A 6 -32.48 6.92 26.33
C THR A 6 -31.26 6.66 25.46
N ILE A 7 -31.45 5.87 24.41
CA ILE A 7 -30.50 5.79 23.30
C ILE A 7 -30.60 7.15 22.58
N GLY A 8 -29.71 8.04 22.96
CA GLY A 8 -29.42 9.23 22.17
C GLY A 8 -28.78 8.79 20.87
N CYS A 9 -29.60 8.64 19.84
CA CYS A 9 -29.12 8.52 18.47
C CYS A 9 -28.55 9.89 18.05
N SER A 10 -27.32 10.20 18.47
CA SER A 10 -26.57 11.27 17.83
C SER A 10 -26.26 10.78 16.42
N ALA A 11 -26.79 11.48 15.42
CA ALA A 11 -26.48 11.28 14.01
C ALA A 11 -25.03 11.70 13.73
N MET A 12 -24.06 11.07 14.40
CA MET A 12 -22.65 11.17 14.02
C MET A 12 -22.44 10.20 12.84
N GLY A 13 -22.05 10.76 11.71
CA GLY A 13 -21.65 9.96 10.55
C GLY A 13 -20.54 8.98 10.92
N TYR A 14 -20.29 8.00 10.07
CA TYR A 14 -19.19 7.05 10.25
C TYR A 14 -17.84 7.81 10.31
N PRO A 15 -17.00 7.60 11.34
CA PRO A 15 -15.83 8.44 11.61
C PRO A 15 -14.63 8.05 10.75
N ILE A 16 -14.77 8.08 9.41
CA ILE A 16 -13.73 7.64 8.48
C ILE A 16 -12.45 8.50 8.57
N GLU A 17 -12.58 9.77 8.97
CA GLU A 17 -11.48 10.71 9.15
C GLU A 17 -10.54 10.33 10.32
N GLN A 18 -11.03 9.50 11.23
CA GLN A 18 -10.26 9.02 12.39
C GLN A 18 -9.55 7.69 12.12
N LYS A 19 -9.74 7.11 10.93
CA LYS A 19 -9.20 5.81 10.56
C LYS A 19 -8.04 5.93 9.59
N LEU A 20 -7.12 4.98 9.68
CA LEU A 20 -6.16 4.74 8.62
C LEU A 20 -6.84 3.94 7.52
N VAL A 21 -7.09 4.56 6.37
CA VAL A 21 -7.87 3.98 5.30
C VAL A 21 -6.99 3.53 4.15
N ILE A 22 -7.14 2.29 3.72
CA ILE A 22 -6.55 1.77 2.49
C ILE A 22 -7.66 1.48 1.49
N ALA A 23 -7.54 2.02 0.28
CA ALA A 23 -8.38 1.63 -0.84
C ALA A 23 -7.67 0.55 -1.67
N VAL A 24 -8.39 -0.48 -2.05
CA VAL A 24 -7.86 -1.56 -2.89
C VAL A 24 -8.78 -1.81 -4.07
N ALA A 25 -8.20 -1.91 -5.28
CA ALA A 25 -8.93 -2.38 -6.45
C ALA A 25 -9.14 -3.90 -6.39
N SER A 26 -10.22 -4.41 -6.98
CA SER A 26 -10.46 -5.85 -7.07
C SER A 26 -9.30 -6.61 -7.71
N SER A 27 -8.63 -6.01 -8.70
CA SER A 27 -7.45 -6.57 -9.40
C SER A 27 -6.16 -6.61 -8.57
N ALA A 28 -6.08 -5.84 -7.48
CA ALA A 28 -4.97 -5.93 -6.54
C ALA A 28 -5.26 -6.92 -5.40
N LEU A 29 -6.53 -6.97 -4.96
CA LEU A 29 -6.97 -7.85 -3.88
C LEU A 29 -7.08 -9.31 -4.32
N PHE A 30 -7.54 -9.55 -5.55
CA PHE A 30 -7.73 -10.88 -6.14
C PHE A 30 -7.00 -11.01 -7.48
N ASP A 31 -6.62 -12.25 -7.84
CA ASP A 31 -6.14 -12.55 -9.19
C ASP A 31 -7.35 -12.69 -10.13
N LEU A 32 -7.46 -11.75 -11.06
CA LEU A 32 -8.52 -11.69 -12.06
C LEU A 32 -8.04 -12.17 -13.44
N GLY A 33 -6.86 -12.80 -13.55
CA GLY A 33 -6.22 -13.10 -14.84
C GLY A 33 -7.13 -13.81 -15.83
N GLU A 34 -7.89 -14.85 -15.39
CA GLU A 34 -8.84 -15.56 -16.25
C GLU A 34 -9.97 -14.63 -16.77
N ALA A 35 -10.51 -13.79 -15.90
CA ALA A 35 -11.57 -12.85 -16.25
C ALA A 35 -11.06 -11.73 -17.19
N ASP A 36 -9.83 -11.26 -16.94
CA ASP A 36 -9.17 -10.25 -17.79
C ASP A 36 -8.89 -10.81 -19.19
N ASP A 37 -8.53 -12.10 -19.32
CA ASP A 37 -8.35 -12.76 -20.60
C ASP A 37 -9.65 -12.84 -21.39
N VAL A 38 -10.77 -13.19 -20.74
CA VAL A 38 -12.09 -13.16 -21.35
C VAL A 38 -12.44 -11.74 -21.82
N PHE A 39 -12.19 -10.73 -20.97
CA PHE A 39 -12.46 -9.33 -21.34
C PHE A 39 -11.66 -8.89 -22.58
N ARG A 40 -10.37 -9.19 -22.64
CA ARG A 40 -9.49 -8.80 -23.75
C ARG A 40 -9.81 -9.52 -25.05
N ASN A 41 -10.12 -10.82 -24.97
CA ASN A 41 -10.29 -11.66 -26.15
C ASN A 41 -11.73 -11.67 -26.69
N GLU A 42 -12.72 -11.53 -25.80
CA GLU A 42 -14.13 -11.74 -26.12
C GLU A 42 -15.02 -10.50 -25.85
N GLY A 43 -14.48 -9.48 -25.20
CA GLY A 43 -15.15 -8.21 -24.95
C GLY A 43 -16.10 -8.18 -23.75
N THR A 44 -16.72 -7.03 -23.54
CA THR A 44 -17.47 -6.69 -22.31
C THR A 44 -18.66 -7.60 -22.03
N GLU A 45 -19.45 -7.97 -23.05
CA GLU A 45 -20.66 -8.80 -22.84
C GLU A 45 -20.31 -10.23 -22.43
N LYS A 46 -19.28 -10.82 -23.02
CA LYS A 46 -18.77 -12.13 -22.64
C LYS A 46 -18.16 -12.12 -21.24
N TYR A 47 -17.43 -11.07 -20.90
CA TYR A 47 -16.93 -10.85 -19.54
C TYR A 47 -18.06 -10.79 -18.52
N ARG A 48 -19.14 -10.04 -18.79
CA ARG A 48 -20.31 -9.98 -17.90
C ARG A 48 -20.96 -11.35 -17.72
N GLN A 49 -21.18 -12.07 -18.82
CA GLN A 49 -21.73 -13.43 -18.79
C GLN A 49 -20.84 -14.35 -17.94
N PHE A 50 -19.54 -14.36 -18.19
CA PHE A 50 -18.55 -15.14 -17.45
C PHE A 50 -18.60 -14.87 -15.94
N GLN A 51 -18.68 -13.60 -15.53
CA GLN A 51 -18.75 -13.22 -14.11
C GLN A 51 -20.08 -13.63 -13.46
N ARG A 52 -21.22 -13.54 -14.17
CA ARG A 52 -22.53 -13.97 -13.67
C ARG A 52 -22.60 -15.48 -13.45
N GLU A 53 -22.10 -16.26 -14.41
CA GLU A 53 -22.08 -17.72 -14.33
C GLU A 53 -21.21 -18.22 -13.17
N ARG A 54 -20.17 -17.49 -12.84
CA ARG A 54 -19.17 -17.81 -11.81
C ARG A 54 -19.27 -16.98 -10.53
N LYS A 55 -20.40 -16.35 -10.28
CA LYS A 55 -20.55 -15.43 -9.14
C LYS A 55 -20.27 -16.05 -7.77
N TYR A 56 -20.39 -17.37 -7.65
CA TYR A 56 -20.10 -18.14 -6.43
C TYR A 56 -18.75 -18.86 -6.46
N ASP A 57 -17.97 -18.70 -7.53
CA ASP A 57 -16.62 -19.26 -7.60
C ASP A 57 -15.66 -18.28 -6.90
N VAL A 58 -14.96 -18.77 -5.89
CA VAL A 58 -13.99 -17.95 -5.13
C VAL A 58 -12.86 -17.51 -6.05
N LEU A 59 -12.54 -16.22 -6.01
CA LEU A 59 -11.38 -15.66 -6.71
C LEU A 59 -10.08 -16.04 -5.98
N PRO A 60 -9.02 -16.40 -6.72
CA PRO A 60 -7.70 -16.60 -6.11
C PRO A 60 -7.19 -15.32 -5.45
N LYS A 61 -6.35 -15.48 -4.42
CA LYS A 61 -5.72 -14.37 -3.69
C LYS A 61 -4.83 -13.55 -4.63
N GLY A 62 -4.97 -12.23 -4.64
CA GLY A 62 -4.11 -11.30 -5.37
C GLY A 62 -2.91 -10.83 -4.56
N VAL A 63 -2.03 -10.03 -5.18
CA VAL A 63 -0.76 -9.59 -4.60
C VAL A 63 -0.94 -8.81 -3.30
N ALA A 64 -1.98 -7.97 -3.21
CA ALA A 64 -2.26 -7.20 -2.00
C ALA A 64 -2.98 -8.01 -0.91
N PHE A 65 -3.45 -9.23 -1.19
CA PHE A 65 -4.28 -10.00 -0.26
C PHE A 65 -3.59 -10.26 1.10
N PRO A 66 -2.32 -10.74 1.18
CA PRO A 66 -1.65 -10.99 2.45
C PRO A 66 -1.53 -9.73 3.32
N PHE A 67 -1.26 -8.59 2.68
CA PHE A 67 -1.19 -7.29 3.32
C PHE A 67 -2.58 -6.84 3.84
N ILE A 68 -3.61 -6.84 3.00
CA ILE A 68 -4.97 -6.40 3.36
C ILE A 68 -5.55 -7.23 4.50
N ARG A 69 -5.37 -8.55 4.47
CA ARG A 69 -5.86 -9.45 5.54
C ARG A 69 -5.24 -9.09 6.89
N ARG A 70 -3.91 -8.89 6.94
CA ARG A 70 -3.21 -8.54 8.19
C ARG A 70 -3.49 -7.12 8.62
N PHE A 71 -3.63 -6.20 7.67
CA PHE A 71 -4.03 -4.83 7.97
C PHE A 71 -5.39 -4.79 8.68
N LEU A 72 -6.38 -5.52 8.19
CA LEU A 72 -7.69 -5.64 8.85
C LEU A 72 -7.60 -6.32 10.23
N ASN A 73 -6.63 -7.24 10.43
CA ASN A 73 -6.43 -7.89 11.72
C ASN A 73 -5.95 -6.91 12.82
N LEU A 74 -5.40 -5.75 12.48
CA LEU A 74 -5.05 -4.72 13.46
C LEU A 74 -6.26 -4.28 14.28
N ASN A 75 -7.47 -4.28 13.69
CA ASN A 75 -8.71 -3.97 14.42
C ASN A 75 -9.01 -4.96 15.57
N ARG A 76 -8.52 -6.21 15.48
CA ARG A 76 -8.72 -7.21 16.54
C ARG A 76 -7.99 -6.84 17.84
N ALA A 77 -6.88 -6.12 17.74
CA ALA A 77 -6.16 -5.62 18.90
C ALA A 77 -6.85 -4.41 19.55
N TYR A 78 -7.73 -3.73 18.80
CA TYR A 78 -8.41 -2.51 19.20
C TYR A 78 -9.89 -2.53 18.77
N PRO A 79 -10.70 -3.47 19.33
CA PRO A 79 -12.06 -3.73 18.84
C PRO A 79 -13.04 -2.57 19.07
N GLU A 80 -12.78 -1.69 20.02
CA GLU A 80 -13.64 -0.52 20.27
C GLU A 80 -13.35 0.64 19.35
N GLN A 81 -12.10 0.83 18.96
CA GLN A 81 -11.65 1.94 18.10
C GLN A 81 -11.70 1.57 16.62
N GLU A 82 -11.43 0.29 16.27
CA GLU A 82 -11.26 -0.18 14.90
C GLU A 82 -10.44 0.80 14.05
N PRO A 83 -9.16 1.02 14.37
CA PRO A 83 -8.39 2.17 13.86
C PRO A 83 -8.10 2.09 12.35
N VAL A 84 -8.33 0.96 11.71
CA VAL A 84 -8.06 0.75 10.28
C VAL A 84 -9.33 0.44 9.51
N GLU A 85 -9.35 0.84 8.24
CA GLU A 85 -10.45 0.59 7.31
C GLU A 85 -9.91 0.18 5.95
N VAL A 86 -10.61 -0.73 5.26
CA VAL A 86 -10.34 -1.05 3.86
C VAL A 86 -11.58 -0.76 3.03
N VAL A 87 -11.40 -0.03 1.93
CA VAL A 87 -12.46 0.31 0.99
C VAL A 87 -12.14 -0.32 -0.36
N LEU A 88 -13.10 -1.02 -0.94
CA LEU A 88 -12.97 -1.55 -2.31
C LEU A 88 -13.31 -0.44 -3.33
N LEU A 89 -12.33 -0.03 -4.14
CA LEU A 89 -12.55 0.90 -5.26
C LEU A 89 -12.31 0.15 -6.58
N SER A 90 -13.37 -0.21 -7.28
CA SER A 90 -13.30 -1.06 -8.46
C SER A 90 -13.88 -0.42 -9.72
N ARG A 91 -13.24 -0.67 -10.87
CA ARG A 91 -13.81 -0.34 -12.19
C ARG A 91 -14.99 -1.19 -12.57
N ASN A 92 -15.20 -2.34 -11.95
CA ASN A 92 -16.35 -3.19 -12.20
C ASN A 92 -17.66 -2.41 -12.02
N ASP A 93 -18.73 -2.91 -12.59
CA ASP A 93 -20.09 -2.55 -12.21
C ASP A 93 -20.58 -3.46 -11.05
N PRO A 94 -21.70 -3.12 -10.38
CA PRO A 94 -22.19 -3.93 -9.26
C PRO A 94 -22.55 -5.37 -9.62
N ASP A 95 -22.91 -5.64 -10.88
CA ASP A 95 -23.27 -6.97 -11.37
C ASP A 95 -22.01 -7.84 -11.50
N THR A 96 -20.99 -7.33 -12.18
CA THR A 96 -19.70 -8.04 -12.32
C THR A 96 -18.90 -8.10 -11.01
N GLY A 97 -19.24 -7.24 -10.05
CA GLY A 97 -18.67 -7.23 -8.70
C GLY A 97 -19.18 -8.30 -7.74
N GLN A 98 -20.27 -9.05 -8.09
CA GLN A 98 -20.85 -10.07 -7.21
C GLN A 98 -19.85 -11.15 -6.80
N ARG A 99 -19.01 -11.61 -7.72
CA ARG A 99 -17.96 -12.60 -7.45
C ARG A 99 -16.91 -12.06 -6.47
N VAL A 100 -16.58 -10.76 -6.55
CA VAL A 100 -15.67 -10.09 -5.62
C VAL A 100 -16.27 -10.04 -4.21
N PHE A 101 -17.56 -9.69 -4.08
CA PHE A 101 -18.25 -9.71 -2.79
C PHE A 101 -18.30 -11.11 -2.18
N TYR A 102 -18.62 -12.13 -2.98
CA TYR A 102 -18.63 -13.51 -2.52
C TYR A 102 -17.24 -13.93 -2.01
N SER A 103 -16.18 -13.58 -2.73
CA SER A 103 -14.80 -13.89 -2.33
C SER A 103 -14.38 -13.16 -1.06
N ILE A 104 -14.75 -11.88 -0.88
CA ILE A 104 -14.53 -11.12 0.35
C ILE A 104 -15.18 -11.83 1.54
N GLN A 105 -16.44 -12.29 1.40
CA GLN A 105 -17.17 -13.03 2.43
C GLN A 105 -16.52 -14.40 2.71
N HIS A 106 -16.17 -15.15 1.65
CA HIS A 106 -15.52 -16.44 1.78
C HIS A 106 -14.22 -16.39 2.58
N TYR A 107 -13.40 -15.37 2.34
CA TYR A 107 -12.13 -15.16 3.05
C TYR A 107 -12.28 -14.46 4.40
N GLY A 108 -13.50 -14.11 4.80
CA GLY A 108 -13.77 -13.42 6.08
C GLY A 108 -13.12 -12.05 6.20
N LEU A 109 -12.93 -11.34 5.07
CA LEU A 109 -12.38 -9.99 5.08
C LEU A 109 -13.47 -9.00 5.53
N ASN A 110 -13.17 -8.18 6.56
CA ASN A 110 -14.10 -7.15 7.04
C ASN A 110 -14.03 -5.90 6.14
N ILE A 111 -14.41 -6.04 4.86
CA ILE A 111 -14.52 -4.95 3.89
C ILE A 111 -16.00 -4.67 3.68
N THR A 112 -16.50 -3.59 4.28
CA THR A 112 -17.93 -3.26 4.30
C THR A 112 -18.29 -2.11 3.38
N ARG A 113 -17.28 -1.43 2.79
CA ARG A 113 -17.46 -0.29 1.89
C ARG A 113 -16.87 -0.57 0.53
N ALA A 114 -17.65 -0.27 -0.50
CA ALA A 114 -17.22 -0.47 -1.88
C ALA A 114 -17.80 0.60 -2.81
N ALA A 115 -17.03 0.98 -3.83
CA ALA A 115 -17.52 1.74 -4.98
C ALA A 115 -17.23 0.96 -6.26
N PHE A 116 -18.29 0.68 -7.04
CA PHE A 116 -18.21 0.10 -8.37
C PHE A 116 -18.51 1.17 -9.40
N LEU A 117 -17.56 1.43 -10.30
CA LEU A 117 -17.52 2.67 -11.08
C LEU A 117 -17.82 2.47 -12.57
N GLY A 118 -18.23 1.26 -12.97
CA GLY A 118 -18.69 0.97 -14.33
C GLY A 118 -17.66 1.36 -15.41
N GLY A 119 -16.40 0.99 -15.22
CA GLY A 119 -15.28 1.29 -16.14
C GLY A 119 -14.55 2.61 -15.85
N LYS A 120 -15.09 3.50 -15.01
CA LYS A 120 -14.45 4.78 -14.69
C LYS A 120 -13.27 4.61 -13.72
N SER A 121 -12.31 5.53 -13.79
CA SER A 121 -11.15 5.54 -12.89
C SER A 121 -11.54 5.85 -11.44
N PRO A 122 -10.97 5.14 -10.46
CA PRO A 122 -11.26 5.35 -9.04
C PRO A 122 -10.67 6.64 -8.43
N HIS A 123 -9.63 7.22 -9.03
CA HIS A 123 -8.85 8.29 -8.40
C HIS A 123 -9.66 9.50 -7.89
N PRO A 124 -10.78 9.95 -8.54
CA PRO A 124 -11.55 11.09 -8.04
C PRO A 124 -12.24 10.83 -6.68
N TYR A 125 -12.39 9.55 -6.31
CA TYR A 125 -13.07 9.16 -5.08
C TYR A 125 -12.11 8.89 -3.92
N ILE A 126 -10.79 8.90 -4.16
CA ILE A 126 -9.77 8.72 -3.11
C ILE A 126 -9.98 9.68 -1.94
N PRO A 127 -10.13 11.02 -2.15
CA PRO A 127 -10.34 11.94 -1.02
C PRO A 127 -11.68 11.75 -0.32
N ALA A 128 -12.74 11.29 -1.02
CA ALA A 128 -14.05 11.07 -0.41
C ALA A 128 -14.06 9.97 0.66
N PHE A 129 -13.10 9.05 0.61
CA PHE A 129 -12.92 7.98 1.60
C PHE A 129 -11.72 8.22 2.53
N ASN A 130 -11.12 9.40 2.54
CA ASN A 130 -9.94 9.72 3.36
C ASN A 130 -8.79 8.70 3.20
N VAL A 131 -8.54 8.27 1.97
CA VAL A 131 -7.61 7.19 1.65
C VAL A 131 -6.16 7.62 1.82
N SER A 132 -5.38 6.87 2.59
CA SER A 132 -3.94 7.06 2.78
C SER A 132 -3.08 6.21 1.83
N LEU A 133 -3.68 5.25 1.13
CA LEU A 133 -3.03 4.45 0.08
C LEU A 133 -4.09 3.83 -0.82
N PHE A 134 -3.93 3.97 -2.14
CA PHE A 134 -4.71 3.25 -3.14
C PHE A 134 -3.85 2.20 -3.85
N LEU A 135 -4.28 0.93 -3.84
CA LEU A 135 -3.60 -0.19 -4.49
C LEU A 135 -4.41 -0.69 -5.69
N SER A 136 -3.76 -0.81 -6.84
CA SER A 136 -4.38 -1.33 -8.06
C SER A 136 -3.36 -2.12 -8.89
N ALA A 137 -3.82 -3.10 -9.67
CA ALA A 137 -3.01 -3.71 -10.74
C ALA A 137 -3.08 -2.92 -12.07
N ASN A 138 -3.93 -1.89 -12.13
CA ASN A 138 -4.08 -1.06 -13.32
C ASN A 138 -3.14 0.15 -13.25
N ALA A 139 -2.09 0.16 -14.10
CA ALA A 139 -1.09 1.22 -14.13
C ALA A 139 -1.71 2.60 -14.38
N LYS A 140 -2.71 2.70 -15.27
CA LYS A 140 -3.36 3.97 -15.59
C LYS A 140 -4.09 4.58 -14.40
N ASP A 141 -4.75 3.76 -13.56
CA ASP A 141 -5.42 4.24 -12.35
C ASP A 141 -4.43 4.79 -11.35
N VAL A 142 -3.31 4.09 -11.17
CA VAL A 142 -2.25 4.49 -10.24
C VAL A 142 -1.58 5.77 -10.71
N GLN A 143 -1.24 5.88 -12.01
CA GLN A 143 -0.64 7.09 -12.58
C GLN A 143 -1.56 8.30 -12.44
N GLN A 144 -2.87 8.14 -12.71
CA GLN A 144 -3.85 9.21 -12.54
C GLN A 144 -3.98 9.65 -11.09
N ALA A 145 -3.91 8.71 -10.13
CA ALA A 145 -3.94 9.04 -8.71
C ALA A 145 -2.68 9.81 -8.29
N ILE A 146 -1.49 9.34 -8.64
CA ILE A 146 -0.21 10.02 -8.35
C ILE A 146 -0.16 11.40 -8.99
N ALA A 147 -0.56 11.53 -10.27
CA ALA A 147 -0.60 12.82 -10.96
C ALA A 147 -1.59 13.82 -10.33
N ALA A 148 -2.63 13.31 -9.66
CA ALA A 148 -3.57 14.13 -8.88
C ALA A 148 -3.10 14.40 -7.44
N GLY A 149 -1.89 13.98 -7.06
CA GLY A 149 -1.33 14.15 -5.72
C GLY A 149 -1.83 13.17 -4.68
N TYR A 150 -2.45 12.05 -5.10
CA TYR A 150 -2.95 11.03 -4.16
C TYR A 150 -1.97 9.87 -4.00
N PRO A 151 -1.81 9.33 -2.78
CA PRO A 151 -0.94 8.19 -2.52
C PRO A 151 -1.48 6.93 -3.23
N ALA A 152 -0.70 6.35 -4.13
CA ALA A 152 -1.11 5.17 -4.87
C ALA A 152 0.10 4.28 -5.24
N GLY A 153 -0.17 2.98 -5.44
CA GLY A 153 0.82 2.01 -5.85
C GLY A 153 0.25 0.93 -6.77
N MET A 154 1.03 0.54 -7.77
CA MET A 154 0.72 -0.53 -8.70
C MET A 154 1.29 -1.84 -8.19
N VAL A 155 0.44 -2.82 -7.90
CA VAL A 155 0.91 -4.16 -7.52
C VAL A 155 1.59 -4.85 -8.71
N ILE A 156 2.77 -5.40 -8.48
CA ILE A 156 3.52 -6.19 -9.48
C ILE A 156 3.07 -7.64 -9.39
N ARG A 157 2.68 -8.22 -10.51
CA ARG A 157 2.24 -9.62 -10.55
C ARG A 157 3.34 -10.54 -10.02
N SER A 158 3.03 -11.33 -9.00
CA SER A 158 3.95 -12.26 -8.37
C SER A 158 3.20 -13.50 -7.86
N PRO A 159 3.87 -14.65 -7.71
CA PRO A 159 3.31 -15.78 -6.99
C PRO A 159 3.01 -15.37 -5.54
N ILE A 160 1.81 -15.67 -5.05
CA ILE A 160 1.42 -15.35 -3.68
C ILE A 160 1.57 -16.59 -2.82
N THR A 161 2.44 -16.48 -1.81
CA THR A 161 2.47 -17.41 -0.67
C THR A 161 2.01 -16.65 0.57
N ASP A 162 0.88 -17.05 1.14
CA ASP A 162 0.34 -16.45 2.35
C ASP A 162 0.38 -17.47 3.49
N GLN A 163 1.16 -17.20 4.52
CA GLN A 163 1.19 -17.99 5.76
C GLN A 163 0.04 -17.52 6.66
N GLU A 164 -1.08 -18.22 6.61
CA GLU A 164 -2.32 -17.78 7.29
C GLU A 164 -2.19 -17.67 8.81
N GLU A 165 -1.31 -18.46 9.42
CA GLU A 165 -1.05 -18.46 10.86
C GLU A 165 -0.20 -17.26 11.33
N ASP A 166 0.53 -16.62 10.41
CA ASP A 166 1.34 -15.45 10.70
C ASP A 166 0.42 -14.21 10.81
N ALA A 167 0.24 -13.72 12.03
CA ALA A 167 -0.61 -12.57 12.33
C ALA A 167 0.12 -11.22 12.18
N GLU A 168 1.46 -11.23 12.20
CA GLU A 168 2.26 -10.01 12.10
C GLU A 168 2.13 -9.40 10.71
N LEU A 169 1.91 -8.09 10.63
CA LEU A 169 1.97 -7.31 9.38
C LEU A 169 3.36 -6.68 9.24
N ARG A 170 4.14 -7.16 8.28
CA ARG A 170 5.44 -6.57 7.92
C ARG A 170 5.32 -5.75 6.65
N ILE A 171 5.74 -4.48 6.74
CA ILE A 171 5.72 -3.55 5.62
C ILE A 171 7.13 -3.04 5.39
N ALA A 172 7.61 -3.08 4.17
CA ALA A 172 8.90 -2.49 3.79
C ALA A 172 8.70 -1.35 2.79
N PHE A 173 9.46 -0.28 2.98
CA PHE A 173 9.44 0.90 2.11
C PHE A 173 10.85 1.20 1.60
N ASP A 174 10.95 1.61 0.34
CA ASP A 174 12.09 2.43 -0.06
C ASP A 174 11.96 3.83 0.57
N PHE A 175 13.04 4.58 0.57
CA PHE A 175 13.05 5.93 1.13
C PHE A 175 12.84 6.98 0.02
N ASP A 176 13.73 7.07 -0.96
CA ASP A 176 13.68 8.06 -2.04
C ASP A 176 12.55 7.77 -3.02
N GLY A 177 11.79 8.79 -3.40
CA GLY A 177 10.65 8.63 -4.32
C GLY A 177 9.43 7.91 -3.72
N VAL A 178 9.52 7.42 -2.48
CA VAL A 178 8.44 6.73 -1.77
C VAL A 178 8.05 7.47 -0.49
N LEU A 179 8.94 7.54 0.49
CA LEU A 179 8.74 8.26 1.76
C LEU A 179 9.21 9.72 1.67
N ALA A 180 10.37 9.95 1.08
CA ALA A 180 10.87 11.27 0.71
C ALA A 180 10.56 11.59 -0.76
N ASP A 181 10.67 12.87 -1.12
CA ASP A 181 10.63 13.30 -2.51
C ASP A 181 11.83 12.75 -3.33
N ASP A 182 11.92 13.14 -4.58
CA ASP A 182 12.94 12.68 -5.52
C ASP A 182 14.10 13.70 -5.71
N GLU A 183 14.25 14.68 -4.81
CA GLU A 183 15.32 15.69 -4.89
C GLU A 183 16.71 15.05 -4.99
N ALA A 184 17.00 14.12 -4.10
CA ALA A 184 18.27 13.42 -4.05
C ALA A 184 18.55 12.59 -5.30
N GLU A 185 17.53 11.92 -5.82
CA GLU A 185 17.61 11.15 -7.06
C GLU A 185 17.85 12.05 -8.29
N ALA A 186 17.25 13.24 -8.32
CA ALA A 186 17.49 14.23 -9.37
C ALA A 186 18.96 14.69 -9.39
N VAL A 187 19.57 14.89 -8.21
CA VAL A 187 21.00 15.21 -8.10
C VAL A 187 21.86 14.04 -8.59
N PHE A 188 21.55 12.81 -8.19
CA PHE A 188 22.28 11.62 -8.63
C PHE A 188 22.25 11.43 -10.15
N ARG A 189 21.11 11.70 -10.81
CA ARG A 189 20.97 11.59 -12.27
C ARG A 189 21.73 12.67 -13.06
N GLN A 190 21.93 13.84 -12.49
CA GLN A 190 22.63 14.96 -13.13
C GLN A 190 24.15 14.93 -12.87
N GLY A 191 24.58 14.18 -11.86
CA GLY A 191 25.96 14.10 -11.41
C GLY A 191 26.45 12.66 -11.26
N ASP A 192 27.28 12.48 -10.25
CA ASP A 192 27.84 11.19 -9.87
C ASP A 192 27.57 10.90 -8.38
N LEU A 193 28.06 9.75 -7.91
CA LEU A 193 27.91 9.33 -6.51
C LEU A 193 28.58 10.32 -5.54
N GLU A 194 29.69 10.95 -5.95
CA GLU A 194 30.43 11.89 -5.11
C GLU A 194 29.64 13.20 -4.92
N GLN A 195 29.05 13.71 -5.99
CA GLN A 195 28.17 14.89 -5.95
C GLN A 195 26.89 14.62 -5.13
N PHE A 196 26.29 13.44 -5.27
CA PHE A 196 25.17 13.03 -4.44
C PHE A 196 25.54 13.01 -2.95
N GLN A 197 26.67 12.39 -2.59
CA GLN A 197 27.12 12.32 -1.19
C GLN A 197 27.43 13.72 -0.63
N ALA A 198 28.10 14.58 -1.40
CA ALA A 198 28.37 15.96 -1.00
C ALA A 198 27.08 16.76 -0.76
N HIS A 199 26.09 16.62 -1.64
CA HIS A 199 24.78 17.25 -1.50
C HIS A 199 24.05 16.78 -0.23
N GLU A 200 24.01 15.47 0.03
CA GLU A 200 23.34 14.91 1.21
C GLU A 200 24.05 15.33 2.51
N LEU A 201 25.39 15.37 2.51
CA LEU A 201 26.16 15.84 3.65
C LEU A 201 25.93 17.34 3.92
N GLN A 202 25.88 18.16 2.87
CA GLN A 202 25.61 19.61 3.01
C GLN A 202 24.20 19.86 3.57
N LYS A 203 23.24 19.02 3.24
CA LYS A 203 21.84 19.09 3.69
C LYS A 203 21.51 18.18 4.87
N ALA A 204 22.50 17.61 5.55
CA ALA A 204 22.29 16.62 6.63
C ALA A 204 21.32 17.09 7.72
N ASN A 205 21.28 18.40 8.04
CA ASN A 205 20.37 18.98 9.02
C ASN A 205 19.05 19.52 8.43
N ILE A 206 18.79 19.33 7.14
CA ILE A 206 17.58 19.78 6.45
C ILE A 206 16.77 18.56 6.05
N PRO A 207 15.58 18.34 6.64
CA PRO A 207 14.73 17.21 6.28
C PRO A 207 14.39 17.21 4.78
N HIS A 208 14.21 16.02 4.22
CA HIS A 208 13.61 15.88 2.89
C HIS A 208 12.15 16.34 2.90
N ASN A 209 11.67 16.81 1.75
CA ASN A 209 10.24 16.99 1.56
C ASN A 209 9.52 15.65 1.56
N PRO A 210 8.22 15.62 1.95
CA PRO A 210 7.45 14.39 1.99
C PRO A 210 7.22 13.83 0.57
N GLY A 211 7.48 12.54 0.42
CA GLY A 211 7.10 11.76 -0.76
C GLY A 211 5.66 11.27 -0.72
N PRO A 212 5.22 10.55 -1.76
CA PRO A 212 3.81 10.14 -1.94
C PRO A 212 3.25 9.27 -0.81
N LEU A 213 4.06 8.45 -0.15
CA LEU A 213 3.61 7.57 0.94
C LEU A 213 4.00 8.05 2.34
N SER A 214 4.50 9.27 2.49
CA SER A 214 4.91 9.82 3.78
C SER A 214 3.76 9.91 4.80
N ASP A 215 2.54 10.25 4.38
CA ASP A 215 1.37 10.30 5.25
C ASP A 215 0.98 8.90 5.76
N LEU A 216 0.94 7.92 4.86
CA LEU A 216 0.74 6.51 5.24
C LEU A 216 1.76 6.05 6.28
N PHE A 217 3.05 6.31 6.01
CA PHE A 217 4.14 5.92 6.90
C PHE A 217 4.00 6.52 8.29
N ARG A 218 3.69 7.84 8.38
CA ARG A 218 3.49 8.51 9.67
C ARG A 218 2.30 7.94 10.45
N LYS A 219 1.19 7.64 9.78
CA LYS A 219 0.02 7.03 10.41
C LYS A 219 0.30 5.61 10.90
N LEU A 220 1.04 4.80 10.13
CA LEU A 220 1.50 3.49 10.57
C LEU A 220 2.46 3.59 11.77
N ALA A 221 3.39 4.53 11.75
CA ALA A 221 4.29 4.77 12.87
C ALA A 221 3.56 5.23 14.14
N ALA A 222 2.53 6.05 14.01
CA ALA A 222 1.67 6.42 15.14
C ALA A 222 0.95 5.19 15.73
N PHE A 223 0.47 4.27 14.88
CA PHE A 223 -0.10 3.00 15.32
C PHE A 223 0.95 2.12 16.03
N GLN A 224 2.17 2.06 15.51
CA GLN A 224 3.29 1.35 16.13
C GLN A 224 3.57 1.86 17.56
N GLN A 225 3.47 3.17 17.80
CA GLN A 225 3.61 3.73 19.16
C GLN A 225 2.51 3.24 20.11
N LEU A 226 1.28 3.08 19.63
CA LEU A 226 0.20 2.51 20.43
C LEU A 226 0.48 1.05 20.79
N GLU A 227 1.02 0.27 19.86
CA GLU A 227 1.42 -1.12 20.12
C GLU A 227 2.58 -1.23 21.11
N MET A 228 3.59 -0.35 21.00
CA MET A 228 4.70 -0.29 21.96
C MET A 228 4.20 0.04 23.37
N ALA A 229 3.27 0.99 23.52
CA ALA A 229 2.68 1.33 24.81
C ALA A 229 1.88 0.14 25.39
N LYS A 230 1.18 -0.62 24.54
CA LYS A 230 0.44 -1.82 24.96
C LYS A 230 1.38 -2.95 25.40
N GLU A 231 2.47 -3.17 24.66
CA GLU A 231 3.50 -4.16 25.00
C GLU A 231 4.18 -3.84 26.34
N GLN A 232 4.40 -2.55 26.66
CA GLN A 232 4.93 -2.12 27.96
C GLN A 232 3.96 -2.37 29.11
N GLN A 233 2.64 -2.33 28.84
CA GLN A 233 1.60 -2.58 29.87
C GLN A 233 1.30 -4.07 30.03
N ASP A 234 1.46 -4.86 28.99
CA ASP A 234 1.20 -6.30 28.96
C ASP A 234 2.36 -7.05 28.29
N ALA A 235 3.24 -7.65 29.10
CA ALA A 235 4.39 -8.41 28.63
C ALA A 235 4.03 -9.66 27.78
N SER A 236 2.76 -10.10 27.80
CA SER A 236 2.27 -11.20 26.97
C SER A 236 1.83 -10.73 25.59
N TYR A 237 1.58 -9.42 25.42
CA TYR A 237 1.22 -8.84 24.12
C TYR A 237 2.37 -8.99 23.11
N ARG A 238 2.02 -9.29 21.87
CA ARG A 238 2.97 -9.30 20.74
C ARG A 238 2.48 -8.31 19.70
N ARG A 239 3.37 -7.40 19.30
CA ARG A 239 3.06 -6.39 18.31
C ARG A 239 2.67 -7.04 16.98
N LEU A 240 1.65 -6.48 16.35
CA LEU A 240 1.10 -6.95 15.09
C LEU A 240 1.66 -6.19 13.88
N LEU A 241 2.33 -5.06 14.10
CA LEU A 241 2.87 -4.22 13.03
C LEU A 241 4.39 -4.09 13.16
N ARG A 242 5.08 -4.36 12.06
CA ARG A 242 6.52 -4.13 11.88
C ARG A 242 6.77 -3.37 10.61
N ILE A 243 7.55 -2.28 10.71
CA ILE A 243 7.83 -1.36 9.62
C ILE A 243 9.33 -1.32 9.37
N ALA A 244 9.75 -1.49 8.12
CA ALA A 244 11.15 -1.40 7.73
C ALA A 244 11.36 -0.39 6.60
N ILE A 245 12.51 0.29 6.62
CA ILE A 245 13.03 1.05 5.48
C ILE A 245 14.19 0.26 4.86
N VAL A 246 14.15 0.07 3.55
CA VAL A 246 15.18 -0.65 2.78
C VAL A 246 15.63 0.23 1.63
N THR A 247 16.68 1.02 1.86
CA THR A 247 17.15 2.02 0.89
C THR A 247 18.50 1.63 0.25
N ALA A 248 18.67 2.01 -1.01
CA ALA A 248 19.95 1.87 -1.73
C ALA A 248 21.04 2.83 -1.24
N ARG A 249 20.69 3.83 -0.43
CA ARG A 249 21.65 4.76 0.17
C ARG A 249 22.72 4.02 0.97
N ASN A 250 23.90 4.57 1.02
CA ASN A 250 24.97 4.10 1.92
C ASN A 250 24.95 4.88 3.25
N ILE A 251 25.80 4.46 4.19
CA ILE A 251 25.88 5.06 5.52
C ILE A 251 26.32 6.55 5.48
N LEU A 252 27.07 6.98 4.45
CA LEU A 252 27.51 8.38 4.32
C LEU A 252 26.37 9.34 3.98
N ALA A 253 25.27 8.82 3.42
CA ALA A 253 24.04 9.57 3.11
C ALA A 253 22.90 9.27 4.09
N SER A 254 23.20 8.67 5.26
CA SER A 254 22.17 8.25 6.23
C SER A 254 21.69 9.38 7.14
N GLU A 255 22.55 10.38 7.42
CA GLU A 255 22.27 11.42 8.42
C GLU A 255 21.00 12.22 8.06
N ARG A 256 20.85 12.61 6.79
CA ARG A 256 19.65 13.32 6.33
C ARG A 256 18.38 12.48 6.40
N VAL A 257 18.49 11.15 6.18
CA VAL A 257 17.36 10.22 6.40
C VAL A 257 16.93 10.25 7.86
N VAL A 258 17.86 10.12 8.79
CA VAL A 258 17.59 10.17 10.24
C VAL A 258 17.00 11.51 10.64
N THR A 259 17.56 12.63 10.13
CA THR A 259 17.04 13.99 10.34
C THR A 259 15.58 14.09 9.86
N THR A 260 15.27 13.50 8.71
CA THR A 260 13.90 13.49 8.16
C THR A 260 12.95 12.70 9.04
N LEU A 261 13.31 11.48 9.43
CA LEU A 261 12.50 10.64 10.32
C LEU A 261 12.24 11.30 11.67
N ASN A 262 13.29 11.91 12.26
CA ASN A 262 13.18 12.66 13.51
C ASN A 262 12.25 13.87 13.37
N SER A 263 12.31 14.60 12.25
CA SER A 263 11.44 15.75 12.00
C SER A 263 9.96 15.36 11.88
N TRP A 264 9.69 14.12 11.45
CA TRP A 264 8.35 13.56 11.40
C TRP A 264 7.91 12.92 12.72
N GLY A 265 8.82 12.79 13.70
CA GLY A 265 8.54 12.13 14.99
C GLY A 265 8.29 10.63 14.85
N VAL A 266 8.91 9.98 13.85
CA VAL A 266 8.70 8.57 13.54
C VAL A 266 10.01 7.79 13.61
N MET A 267 9.89 6.51 13.98
CA MET A 267 11.02 5.58 13.99
C MET A 267 10.54 4.21 13.53
N PRO A 268 11.02 3.70 12.38
CA PRO A 268 10.71 2.34 11.95
C PRO A 268 11.38 1.33 12.89
N ASP A 269 10.91 0.08 12.85
CA ASP A 269 11.54 -1.01 13.61
C ASP A 269 12.94 -1.32 13.07
N GLU A 270 13.13 -1.19 11.76
CA GLU A 270 14.39 -1.50 11.09
C GLU A 270 14.68 -0.51 9.95
N THR A 271 15.96 -0.19 9.79
CA THR A 271 16.41 0.61 8.64
C THR A 271 17.69 0.01 8.06
N PHE A 272 17.66 -0.32 6.78
CA PHE A 272 18.76 -0.92 6.05
C PHE A 272 19.33 0.07 5.03
N PHE A 273 20.58 0.49 5.23
CA PHE A 273 21.36 1.29 4.28
C PHE A 273 22.24 0.36 3.48
N LEU A 274 21.90 0.09 2.22
CA LEU A 274 22.48 -1.02 1.47
C LEU A 274 23.69 -0.64 0.61
N GLY A 275 23.91 0.67 0.38
CA GLY A 275 25.07 1.14 -0.41
C GLY A 275 25.13 0.53 -1.81
N GLY A 276 23.99 0.34 -2.47
CA GLY A 276 23.89 -0.28 -3.78
C GLY A 276 23.81 -1.82 -3.79
N MET A 277 23.83 -2.48 -2.62
CA MET A 277 23.55 -3.90 -2.55
C MET A 277 22.08 -4.20 -2.92
N GLU A 278 21.82 -5.31 -3.56
CA GLU A 278 20.47 -5.73 -3.97
C GLU A 278 19.51 -5.84 -2.79
N LYS A 279 18.42 -5.08 -2.82
CA LYS A 279 17.39 -5.05 -1.77
C LYS A 279 16.77 -6.42 -1.51
N VAL A 280 16.63 -7.25 -2.54
CA VAL A 280 16.02 -8.59 -2.46
C VAL A 280 16.70 -9.49 -1.41
N ARG A 281 17.98 -9.31 -1.15
CA ARG A 281 18.73 -10.09 -0.15
C ARG A 281 18.18 -9.86 1.26
N VAL A 282 17.94 -8.60 1.63
CA VAL A 282 17.35 -8.23 2.92
C VAL A 282 15.87 -8.54 2.95
N LEU A 283 15.15 -8.28 1.85
CA LEU A 283 13.71 -8.53 1.76
C LEU A 283 13.36 -10.02 1.94
N LYS A 284 14.22 -10.95 1.47
CA LYS A 284 14.02 -12.40 1.68
C LYS A 284 14.09 -12.82 3.15
N GLU A 285 14.91 -12.16 3.96
CA GLU A 285 15.00 -12.39 5.41
C GLU A 285 13.88 -11.69 6.16
N LEU A 286 13.57 -10.45 5.79
CA LEU A 286 12.51 -9.64 6.39
C LEU A 286 11.11 -10.23 6.10
N LYS A 287 10.92 -10.83 4.92
CA LYS A 287 9.65 -11.42 4.43
C LYS A 287 8.46 -10.46 4.59
N PRO A 288 8.53 -9.25 4.01
CA PRO A 288 7.43 -8.31 4.12
C PRO A 288 6.20 -8.83 3.36
N HIS A 289 5.02 -8.48 3.86
CA HIS A 289 3.74 -8.78 3.21
C HIS A 289 3.42 -7.79 2.09
N ILE A 290 4.19 -6.68 2.04
CA ILE A 290 4.19 -5.72 0.96
C ILE A 290 5.49 -4.90 1.01
N PHE A 291 6.09 -4.63 -0.17
CA PHE A 291 7.25 -3.77 -0.34
C PHE A 291 6.95 -2.68 -1.37
N PHE A 292 7.23 -1.42 -1.03
CA PHE A 292 7.02 -0.25 -1.88
C PHE A 292 8.35 0.31 -2.37
N ASP A 293 8.46 0.53 -3.68
CA ASP A 293 9.64 1.12 -4.32
C ASP A 293 9.21 1.92 -5.56
N ASP A 294 9.90 2.99 -5.89
CA ASP A 294 9.67 3.79 -7.09
C ASP A 294 10.39 3.24 -8.33
N GLN A 295 11.30 2.28 -8.16
CA GLN A 295 12.14 1.72 -9.22
C GLN A 295 11.72 0.31 -9.61
N LEU A 296 11.26 0.13 -10.85
CA LEU A 296 10.85 -1.18 -11.37
C LEU A 296 11.95 -2.23 -11.32
N THR A 297 13.21 -1.84 -11.55
CA THR A 297 14.37 -2.74 -11.52
C THR A 297 14.56 -3.41 -10.15
N HIS A 298 14.30 -2.70 -9.05
CA HIS A 298 14.32 -3.28 -7.70
C HIS A 298 13.14 -4.22 -7.48
N LEU A 299 11.96 -3.83 -7.97
CA LEU A 299 10.74 -4.60 -7.80
C LEU A 299 10.74 -5.89 -8.64
N GLU A 300 11.22 -5.86 -9.87
CA GLU A 300 11.33 -7.05 -10.74
C GLU A 300 12.21 -8.13 -10.11
N SER A 301 13.32 -7.73 -9.48
CA SER A 301 14.19 -8.67 -8.77
C SER A 301 13.54 -9.25 -7.51
N ALA A 302 12.64 -8.51 -6.86
CA ALA A 302 11.94 -8.91 -5.64
C ALA A 302 10.64 -9.69 -5.91
N ALA A 303 9.91 -9.36 -6.99
CA ALA A 303 8.56 -9.84 -7.27
C ALA A 303 8.42 -11.38 -7.36
N GLY A 304 9.51 -12.10 -7.65
CA GLY A 304 9.50 -13.57 -7.65
C GLY A 304 9.24 -14.21 -6.26
N SER A 305 9.37 -13.43 -5.17
CA SER A 305 9.27 -13.95 -3.79
C SER A 305 8.63 -13.00 -2.79
N ILE A 306 8.48 -11.72 -3.13
CA ILE A 306 7.98 -10.67 -2.24
C ILE A 306 6.84 -9.92 -2.93
N PRO A 307 5.66 -9.75 -2.29
CA PRO A 307 4.61 -8.89 -2.78
C PRO A 307 5.12 -7.46 -2.95
N SER A 308 5.22 -7.01 -4.19
CA SER A 308 5.91 -5.77 -4.57
C SER A 308 4.93 -4.77 -5.19
N VAL A 309 5.14 -3.49 -4.87
CA VAL A 309 4.29 -2.38 -5.31
C VAL A 309 5.15 -1.27 -5.88
N HIS A 310 4.89 -0.90 -7.12
CA HIS A 310 5.51 0.23 -7.80
C HIS A 310 4.77 1.52 -7.45
N VAL A 311 5.51 2.50 -6.95
CA VAL A 311 5.05 3.87 -6.71
C VAL A 311 5.59 4.74 -7.86
N PRO A 312 4.82 5.02 -8.91
CA PRO A 312 5.32 5.71 -10.11
C PRO A 312 5.45 7.23 -9.87
N PHE A 313 6.41 7.60 -9.03
CA PHE A 313 6.68 8.98 -8.65
C PHE A 313 8.10 9.39 -9.03
N GLY A 314 8.30 10.71 -9.28
CA GLY A 314 9.59 11.32 -9.44
C GLY A 314 10.25 11.17 -10.80
N VAL A 315 11.50 11.69 -10.88
CA VAL A 315 12.25 11.83 -12.13
C VAL A 315 12.55 10.51 -12.85
N ARG A 316 12.60 9.39 -12.11
CA ARG A 316 12.80 8.06 -12.73
C ARG A 316 11.57 7.55 -13.48
N ASN A 317 10.42 8.10 -13.16
CA ASN A 317 9.15 7.64 -13.73
C ASN A 317 8.58 8.58 -14.80
N CYS A 318 9.17 9.76 -15.02
CA CYS A 318 8.73 10.70 -16.05
C CYS A 318 8.83 10.12 -17.47
N ASP A 319 9.85 9.29 -17.75
CA ASP A 319 10.07 8.68 -19.08
C ASP A 319 9.23 7.42 -19.30
N ILE A 320 8.79 6.76 -18.22
CA ILE A 320 8.00 5.51 -18.24
C ILE A 320 6.53 5.78 -18.60
N CYS A 321 6.03 6.99 -18.35
CA CYS A 321 4.67 7.39 -18.76
C CYS A 321 4.39 7.18 -20.25
N GLY A 322 5.42 7.19 -21.13
CA GLY A 322 5.31 6.93 -22.56
C GLY A 322 5.30 5.43 -22.95
N ILE A 323 5.95 4.57 -22.16
CA ILE A 323 6.19 3.17 -22.54
C ILE A 323 4.98 2.28 -22.23
N TYR A 324 4.25 2.54 -21.12
CA TYR A 324 3.05 1.77 -20.76
C TYR A 324 1.80 2.13 -21.59
N TYR A 325 1.79 3.24 -22.34
CA TYR A 325 0.68 3.62 -23.22
C TYR A 325 0.73 2.97 -24.62
N GLY A 326 1.80 2.26 -24.95
CA GLY A 326 2.01 1.64 -26.27
C GLY A 326 1.52 0.20 -26.41
N GLN A 327 0.96 -0.42 -25.36
CA GLN A 327 0.45 -1.79 -25.38
C GLN A 327 -0.97 -1.83 -24.81
N THR A 328 -1.91 -1.22 -25.52
CA THR A 328 -3.36 -1.43 -25.35
C THR A 328 -3.94 -1.95 -26.65
#